data_08d43f94d1db8c05943ccda21aa23f97
#
_entry.id   08d43f94d1db8c05943ccda21aa23f97
#
_cell.length_a   1.000
_cell.length_b   1.000
_cell.length_c   1.000
_cell.angle_alpha   90.00
_cell.angle_beta   90.00
_cell.angle_gamma   90.00
#
_symmetry.space_group_name_H-M   'P 1'
#
loop_
_entity.id
_entity.type
_entity.pdbx_description
1 polymer ?
#
loop_
_entity_poly.entity_id
_entity_poly.type
_entity_poly.pdbx_seq_one_letter_code
_entity_poly.pdbx_strand_id
1 'polypeptide(L)'
;MSRSVCAVIGAGVGLGQALAKKFANQGYDIALISRSFEGSALAFEAVSSIGSDVKHFCADAQNPIAIENAIANVISEMGEIEVLIYNVRGQFTKCEPLDISYKQLSEVYNTEVVGAFAAAKSVLPKMIKNSKGSIFFSSATAAYRGSNTYPLYAIGKFGLRALSQSLSKAYAKEGVHIIHVRLDCDLDVPYMKESYGTEYNPDNLANPDDVAESYWLTHLQPKSAWSNEIELRPYTENWTY
;
A
#
# COMPACT_ATOMS: atom_id res chain seq x y z
N MET A 1 -13.95 23.36 -7.94
CA MET A 1 -12.57 22.86 -7.97
C MET A 1 -12.65 21.35 -8.08
N SER A 2 -11.87 20.72 -8.97
CA SER A 2 -11.77 19.25 -9.01
C SER A 2 -11.17 18.77 -7.69
N ARG A 3 -11.69 17.67 -7.15
CA ARG A 3 -11.12 17.02 -5.97
C ARG A 3 -9.74 16.45 -6.32
N SER A 4 -8.88 16.33 -5.32
CA SER A 4 -7.59 15.64 -5.48
C SER A 4 -7.82 14.13 -5.57
N VAL A 5 -6.97 13.43 -6.31
CA VAL A 5 -7.08 11.96 -6.50
C VAL A 5 -6.17 11.23 -5.51
N CYS A 6 -6.72 10.21 -4.85
CA CYS A 6 -5.98 9.18 -4.13
C CYS A 6 -6.01 7.88 -4.95
N ALA A 7 -4.85 7.39 -5.36
CA ALA A 7 -4.72 6.12 -6.06
C ALA A 7 -4.28 5.02 -5.09
N VAL A 8 -5.08 3.94 -5.01
CA VAL A 8 -4.81 2.77 -4.16
C VAL A 8 -4.51 1.57 -5.07
N ILE A 9 -3.24 1.14 -5.11
CA ILE A 9 -2.80 -0.06 -5.81
C ILE A 9 -2.84 -1.23 -4.82
N GLY A 10 -3.59 -2.27 -5.15
CA GLY A 10 -3.91 -3.35 -4.21
C GLY A 10 -5.16 -3.04 -3.38
N ALA A 11 -6.19 -2.51 -4.03
CA ALA A 11 -7.46 -2.10 -3.43
C ALA A 11 -8.41 -3.29 -3.14
N GLY A 12 -7.87 -4.36 -2.56
CA GLY A 12 -8.64 -5.54 -2.17
C GLY A 12 -9.38 -5.38 -0.85
N VAL A 13 -10.11 -6.44 -0.46
CA VAL A 13 -10.82 -6.55 0.82
C VAL A 13 -9.86 -6.36 2.01
N GLY A 14 -10.29 -5.65 3.03
CA GLY A 14 -9.50 -5.31 4.21
C GLY A 14 -8.85 -3.94 4.06
N LEU A 15 -7.52 -3.86 4.19
CA LEU A 15 -6.83 -2.57 4.25
C LEU A 15 -7.03 -1.72 2.98
N GLY A 16 -6.99 -2.32 1.78
CA GLY A 16 -7.19 -1.57 0.54
C GLY A 16 -8.56 -0.89 0.48
N GLN A 17 -9.60 -1.58 0.90
CA GLN A 17 -10.96 -1.04 1.03
C GLN A 17 -11.03 0.07 2.10
N ALA A 18 -10.44 -0.16 3.26
CA ALA A 18 -10.44 0.82 4.37
C ALA A 18 -9.70 2.11 3.99
N LEU A 19 -8.56 2.00 3.31
CA LEU A 19 -7.80 3.13 2.79
C LEU A 19 -8.63 3.93 1.78
N ALA A 20 -9.22 3.26 0.80
CA ALA A 20 -10.07 3.91 -0.21
C ALA A 20 -11.24 4.66 0.45
N LYS A 21 -11.97 4.00 1.36
CA LYS A 21 -13.06 4.59 2.14
C LYS A 21 -12.60 5.78 2.97
N LYS A 22 -11.44 5.67 3.65
CA LYS A 22 -10.92 6.75 4.48
C LYS A 22 -10.64 8.00 3.67
N PHE A 23 -9.88 7.89 2.58
CA PHE A 23 -9.53 9.05 1.76
C PHE A 23 -10.76 9.63 1.02
N ALA A 24 -11.73 8.80 0.61
CA ALA A 24 -13.01 9.27 0.07
C ALA A 24 -13.78 10.14 1.07
N ASN A 25 -13.88 9.71 2.34
CA ASN A 25 -14.51 10.48 3.42
C ASN A 25 -13.79 11.82 3.68
N GLN A 26 -12.55 11.95 3.29
CA GLN A 26 -11.76 13.18 3.42
C GLN A 26 -11.80 14.05 2.15
N GLY A 27 -12.66 13.71 1.20
CA GLY A 27 -12.92 14.53 0.02
C GLY A 27 -12.03 14.24 -1.18
N TYR A 28 -11.34 13.10 -1.21
CA TYR A 28 -10.61 12.63 -2.38
C TYR A 28 -11.52 11.86 -3.34
N ASP A 29 -11.26 11.99 -4.64
CA ASP A 29 -11.72 11.04 -5.63
C ASP A 29 -10.75 9.84 -5.65
N ILE A 30 -11.27 8.62 -5.88
CA ILE A 30 -10.52 7.39 -5.64
C ILE A 30 -10.28 6.61 -6.93
N ALA A 31 -9.01 6.37 -7.23
CA ALA A 31 -8.60 5.42 -8.26
C ALA A 31 -8.22 4.08 -7.62
N LEU A 32 -8.98 3.04 -7.91
CA LEU A 32 -8.70 1.68 -7.47
C LEU A 32 -7.92 0.96 -8.56
N ILE A 33 -6.71 0.49 -8.23
CA ILE A 33 -5.87 -0.24 -9.18
C ILE A 33 -5.69 -1.67 -8.66
N SER A 34 -6.14 -2.66 -9.42
CA SER A 34 -6.03 -4.07 -9.07
C SER A 34 -6.08 -4.95 -10.32
N ARG A 35 -5.81 -6.25 -10.18
CA ARG A 35 -5.79 -7.21 -11.29
C ARG A 35 -7.17 -7.45 -11.92
N SER A 36 -8.24 -7.27 -11.15
CA SER A 36 -9.61 -7.40 -11.64
C SER A 36 -10.55 -6.51 -10.84
N PHE A 37 -11.70 -6.20 -11.43
CA PHE A 37 -12.74 -5.41 -10.76
C PHE A 37 -13.32 -6.16 -9.56
N GLU A 38 -13.52 -7.47 -9.67
CA GLU A 38 -14.09 -8.31 -8.61
C GLU A 38 -13.26 -8.22 -7.31
N GLY A 39 -11.93 -8.16 -7.44
CA GLY A 39 -11.02 -8.00 -6.30
C GLY A 39 -11.17 -6.66 -5.58
N SER A 40 -11.73 -5.65 -6.23
CA SER A 40 -11.93 -4.30 -5.68
C SER A 40 -13.41 -3.92 -5.53
N ALA A 41 -14.34 -4.81 -5.85
CA ALA A 41 -15.77 -4.50 -5.88
C ALA A 41 -16.29 -3.91 -4.56
N LEU A 42 -15.91 -4.49 -3.43
CA LEU A 42 -16.32 -3.99 -2.11
C LEU A 42 -15.72 -2.61 -1.80
N ALA A 43 -14.50 -2.33 -2.25
CA ALA A 43 -13.90 -1.00 -2.12
C ALA A 43 -14.64 0.01 -3.00
N PHE A 44 -14.99 -0.38 -4.24
CA PHE A 44 -15.75 0.44 -5.16
C PHE A 44 -17.12 0.81 -4.61
N GLU A 45 -17.88 -0.17 -4.09
CA GLU A 45 -19.18 0.03 -3.48
C GLU A 45 -19.11 0.95 -2.24
N ALA A 46 -18.11 0.71 -1.38
CA ALA A 46 -17.91 1.51 -0.18
C ALA A 46 -17.63 2.99 -0.50
N VAL A 47 -16.80 3.27 -1.53
CA VAL A 47 -16.49 4.63 -1.96
C VAL A 47 -17.69 5.27 -2.67
N SER A 48 -18.37 4.53 -3.54
CA SER A 48 -19.58 5.03 -4.24
C SER A 48 -20.66 5.46 -3.26
N SER A 49 -20.84 4.73 -2.16
CA SER A 49 -21.82 5.06 -1.13
C SER A 49 -21.53 6.38 -0.38
N ILE A 50 -20.29 6.84 -0.40
CA ILE A 50 -19.84 8.12 0.19
C ILE A 50 -20.14 9.29 -0.77
N GLY A 51 -20.34 9.03 -2.05
CA GLY A 51 -20.57 10.04 -3.09
C GLY A 51 -19.27 10.69 -3.62
N SER A 52 -18.14 10.05 -3.43
CA SER A 52 -16.88 10.40 -4.13
C SER A 52 -16.85 9.75 -5.51
N ASP A 53 -16.21 10.40 -6.47
CA ASP A 53 -15.92 9.73 -7.75
C ASP A 53 -14.96 8.57 -7.53
N VAL A 54 -15.28 7.41 -8.10
CA VAL A 54 -14.45 6.21 -8.01
C VAL A 54 -14.38 5.50 -9.35
N LYS A 55 -13.15 5.18 -9.77
CA LYS A 55 -12.91 4.38 -10.95
C LYS A 55 -11.97 3.24 -10.66
N HIS A 56 -12.15 2.15 -11.41
CA HIS A 56 -11.27 0.99 -11.37
C HIS A 56 -10.41 0.92 -12.64
N PHE A 57 -9.11 0.67 -12.44
CA PHE A 57 -8.12 0.49 -13.49
C PHE A 57 -7.47 -0.88 -13.32
N CYS A 58 -7.51 -1.69 -14.38
CA CYS A 58 -6.94 -3.03 -14.32
C CYS A 58 -5.42 -2.99 -14.54
N ALA A 59 -4.64 -3.49 -13.57
CA ALA A 59 -3.20 -3.68 -13.71
C ALA A 59 -2.68 -4.76 -12.76
N ASP A 60 -1.73 -5.58 -13.25
CA ASP A 60 -0.96 -6.49 -12.42
C ASP A 60 0.32 -5.81 -11.95
N ALA A 61 0.54 -5.79 -10.63
CA ALA A 61 1.72 -5.20 -10.02
C ALA A 61 3.05 -5.88 -10.42
N GLN A 62 3.01 -7.11 -10.92
CA GLN A 62 4.19 -7.77 -11.50
C GLN A 62 4.63 -7.16 -12.83
N ASN A 63 3.74 -6.44 -13.51
CA ASN A 63 4.02 -5.81 -14.78
C ASN A 63 4.16 -4.28 -14.62
N PRO A 64 5.39 -3.75 -14.58
CA PRO A 64 5.61 -2.32 -14.37
C PRO A 64 4.98 -1.45 -15.46
N ILE A 65 4.93 -1.92 -16.71
CA ILE A 65 4.31 -1.18 -17.81
C ILE A 65 2.79 -1.12 -17.65
N ALA A 66 2.16 -2.19 -17.14
CA ALA A 66 0.72 -2.15 -16.82
C ALA A 66 0.41 -1.13 -15.71
N ILE A 67 1.28 -1.02 -14.70
CA ILE A 67 1.15 -0.01 -13.63
C ILE A 67 1.34 1.40 -14.20
N GLU A 68 2.38 1.65 -15.00
CA GLU A 68 2.59 2.96 -15.64
C GLU A 68 1.39 3.37 -16.50
N ASN A 69 0.85 2.46 -17.31
CA ASN A 69 -0.34 2.70 -18.13
C ASN A 69 -1.59 2.98 -17.28
N ALA A 70 -1.83 2.20 -16.23
CA ALA A 70 -2.97 2.42 -15.34
C ALA A 70 -2.90 3.80 -14.68
N ILE A 71 -1.74 4.22 -14.20
CA ILE A 71 -1.54 5.56 -13.61
C ILE A 71 -1.74 6.65 -14.66
N ALA A 72 -1.25 6.47 -15.89
CA ALA A 72 -1.48 7.42 -16.97
C ALA A 72 -2.99 7.58 -17.28
N ASN A 73 -3.74 6.49 -17.27
CA ASN A 73 -5.20 6.51 -17.43
C ASN A 73 -5.90 7.21 -16.24
N VAL A 74 -5.47 6.96 -15.00
CA VAL A 74 -5.97 7.69 -13.83
C VAL A 74 -5.79 9.20 -14.02
N ILE A 75 -4.58 9.63 -14.40
CA ILE A 75 -4.28 11.05 -14.59
C ILE A 75 -5.13 11.65 -15.73
N SER A 76 -5.32 10.91 -16.82
CA SER A 76 -6.12 11.36 -17.96
C SER A 76 -7.62 11.48 -17.62
N GLU A 77 -8.16 10.55 -16.83
CA GLU A 77 -9.59 10.43 -16.60
C GLU A 77 -10.09 11.10 -15.33
N MET A 78 -9.25 11.19 -14.29
CA MET A 78 -9.63 11.70 -12.97
C MET A 78 -8.82 12.93 -12.55
N GLY A 79 -7.64 13.13 -13.15
CA GLY A 79 -6.74 14.23 -12.79
C GLY A 79 -5.53 13.77 -11.98
N GLU A 80 -4.82 14.75 -11.43
CA GLU A 80 -3.53 14.51 -10.80
C GLU A 80 -3.63 13.77 -9.47
N ILE A 81 -2.77 12.76 -9.31
CA ILE A 81 -2.68 11.97 -8.09
C ILE A 81 -1.89 12.76 -7.05
N GLU A 82 -2.56 13.13 -5.97
CA GLU A 82 -1.93 13.76 -4.81
C GLU A 82 -1.46 12.71 -3.79
N VAL A 83 -2.18 11.60 -3.66
CA VAL A 83 -1.83 10.50 -2.76
C VAL A 83 -1.75 9.21 -3.54
N LEU A 84 -0.60 8.54 -3.45
CA LEU A 84 -0.38 7.20 -3.98
C LEU A 84 -0.19 6.22 -2.82
N ILE A 85 -0.97 5.15 -2.78
CA ILE A 85 -0.83 4.09 -1.79
C ILE A 85 -0.53 2.78 -2.52
N TYR A 86 0.69 2.27 -2.35
CA TYR A 86 1.09 0.95 -2.84
C TYR A 86 0.85 -0.08 -1.74
N ASN A 87 -0.30 -0.75 -1.80
CA ASN A 87 -0.78 -1.71 -0.81
C ASN A 87 -0.79 -3.14 -1.36
N VAL A 88 0.20 -3.47 -2.17
CA VAL A 88 0.32 -4.81 -2.76
C VAL A 88 1.07 -5.72 -1.81
N ARG A 89 0.62 -6.98 -1.74
CA ARG A 89 1.32 -8.06 -1.08
C ARG A 89 1.75 -9.10 -2.12
N GLY A 90 3.04 -9.34 -2.19
CA GLY A 90 3.61 -10.40 -3.01
C GLY A 90 3.30 -11.79 -2.43
N GLN A 91 4.01 -12.78 -2.92
CA GLN A 91 3.82 -14.17 -2.53
C GLN A 91 4.09 -14.36 -1.02
N PHE A 92 3.09 -14.85 -0.31
CA PHE A 92 3.14 -15.20 1.12
C PHE A 92 2.93 -16.70 1.29
N THR A 93 3.94 -17.47 0.89
CA THR A 93 3.90 -18.94 0.90
C THR A 93 5.11 -19.46 1.68
N LYS A 94 4.87 -20.45 2.54
CA LYS A 94 5.95 -21.15 3.25
C LYS A 94 6.83 -21.88 2.24
N CYS A 95 8.13 -21.75 2.37
CA CYS A 95 9.12 -22.52 1.60
C CYS A 95 10.48 -22.53 2.32
N GLU A 96 11.24 -23.59 2.09
CA GLU A 96 12.64 -23.65 2.50
C GLU A 96 13.47 -22.72 1.60
N PRO A 97 14.48 -22.01 2.13
CA PRO A 97 15.31 -21.09 1.33
C PRO A 97 15.98 -21.73 0.11
N LEU A 98 16.38 -23.01 0.19
CA LEU A 98 17.03 -23.72 -0.92
C LEU A 98 16.04 -24.20 -2.00
N ASP A 99 14.74 -24.21 -1.70
CA ASP A 99 13.71 -24.61 -2.65
C ASP A 99 13.19 -23.42 -3.48
N ILE A 100 13.70 -22.21 -3.23
CA ILE A 100 13.33 -21.03 -3.97
C ILE A 100 13.86 -21.09 -5.40
N SER A 101 12.97 -21.08 -6.37
CA SER A 101 13.35 -20.92 -7.77
C SER A 101 13.68 -19.47 -8.12
N TYR A 102 14.57 -19.26 -9.09
CA TYR A 102 14.85 -17.91 -9.62
C TYR A 102 13.59 -17.21 -10.15
N LYS A 103 12.63 -17.97 -10.66
CA LYS A 103 11.34 -17.44 -11.12
C LYS A 103 10.56 -16.84 -9.95
N GLN A 104 10.38 -17.55 -8.86
CA GLN A 104 9.69 -17.05 -7.67
C GLN A 104 10.39 -15.81 -7.08
N LEU A 105 11.72 -15.82 -7.04
CA LEU A 105 12.50 -14.67 -6.57
C LEU A 105 12.26 -13.44 -7.47
N SER A 106 12.25 -13.62 -8.79
CA SER A 106 11.96 -12.55 -9.74
C SER A 106 10.54 -12.05 -9.61
N GLU A 107 9.56 -12.94 -9.46
CA GLU A 107 8.14 -12.58 -9.33
C GLU A 107 7.85 -11.76 -8.06
N VAL A 108 8.42 -12.18 -6.91
CA VAL A 108 8.23 -11.42 -5.67
C VAL A 108 8.91 -10.05 -5.75
N TYR A 109 10.12 -9.99 -6.34
CA TYR A 109 10.82 -8.73 -6.51
C TYR A 109 10.11 -7.79 -7.48
N ASN A 110 9.57 -8.32 -8.57
CA ASN A 110 8.75 -7.56 -9.50
C ASN A 110 7.51 -6.98 -8.82
N THR A 111 6.80 -7.80 -8.03
CA THR A 111 5.60 -7.35 -7.32
C THR A 111 5.91 -6.32 -6.25
N GLU A 112 6.89 -6.57 -5.39
CA GLU A 112 7.12 -5.75 -4.20
C GLU A 112 7.95 -4.49 -4.49
N VAL A 113 8.89 -4.57 -5.45
CA VAL A 113 9.88 -3.50 -5.66
C VAL A 113 9.69 -2.83 -7.01
N VAL A 114 9.69 -3.60 -8.11
CA VAL A 114 9.66 -3.02 -9.46
C VAL A 114 8.31 -2.36 -9.74
N GLY A 115 7.21 -3.02 -9.37
CA GLY A 115 5.86 -2.43 -9.48
C GLY A 115 5.68 -1.19 -8.62
N ALA A 116 6.21 -1.22 -7.37
CA ALA A 116 6.20 -0.07 -6.49
C ALA A 116 7.02 1.11 -7.05
N PHE A 117 8.19 0.81 -7.64
CA PHE A 117 9.00 1.81 -8.31
C PHE A 117 8.32 2.40 -9.53
N ALA A 118 7.70 1.57 -10.39
CA ALA A 118 6.94 2.03 -11.55
C ALA A 118 5.81 2.98 -11.14
N ALA A 119 5.08 2.63 -10.07
CA ALA A 119 4.02 3.48 -9.53
C ALA A 119 4.56 4.84 -9.04
N ALA A 120 5.61 4.82 -8.22
CA ALA A 120 6.22 6.04 -7.70
C ALA A 120 6.81 6.91 -8.83
N LYS A 121 7.53 6.31 -9.77
CA LYS A 121 8.14 6.98 -10.94
C LYS A 121 7.08 7.73 -11.77
N SER A 122 5.87 7.17 -11.89
CA SER A 122 4.80 7.76 -12.69
C SER A 122 4.18 9.01 -12.06
N VAL A 123 4.18 9.15 -10.72
CA VAL A 123 3.56 10.29 -10.02
C VAL A 123 4.58 11.33 -9.55
N LEU A 124 5.82 10.92 -9.25
CA LEU A 124 6.86 11.78 -8.69
C LEU A 124 7.14 13.07 -9.49
N PRO A 125 7.26 13.05 -10.83
CA PRO A 125 7.56 14.27 -11.58
C PRO A 125 6.56 15.40 -11.33
N LYS A 126 5.28 15.05 -11.19
CA LYS A 126 4.23 16.03 -10.94
C LYS A 126 4.17 16.45 -9.49
N MET A 127 4.32 15.52 -8.55
CA MET A 127 4.40 15.82 -7.13
C MET A 127 5.57 16.78 -6.82
N ILE A 128 6.75 16.53 -7.40
CA ILE A 128 7.94 17.40 -7.28
C ILE A 128 7.64 18.80 -7.83
N LYS A 129 7.09 18.87 -9.05
CA LYS A 129 6.74 20.16 -9.67
C LYS A 129 5.79 20.98 -8.82
N ASN A 130 4.85 20.33 -8.13
CA ASN A 130 3.86 20.97 -7.28
C ASN A 130 4.35 21.14 -5.84
N SER A 131 5.52 20.62 -5.47
CA SER A 131 6.04 20.51 -4.09
C SER A 131 4.99 19.97 -3.11
N LYS A 132 4.20 18.99 -3.57
CA LYS A 132 3.07 18.43 -2.84
C LYS A 132 2.79 16.99 -3.30
N GLY A 133 2.54 16.11 -2.35
CA GLY A 133 2.12 14.73 -2.58
C GLY A 133 2.59 13.81 -1.47
N SER A 134 1.89 12.67 -1.31
CA SER A 134 2.27 11.61 -0.39
C SER A 134 2.30 10.27 -1.09
N ILE A 135 3.34 9.48 -0.83
CA ILE A 135 3.48 8.11 -1.33
C ILE A 135 3.62 7.17 -0.14
N PHE A 136 2.71 6.23 0.00
CA PHE A 136 2.74 5.22 1.03
C PHE A 136 3.09 3.85 0.44
N PHE A 137 4.02 3.16 1.08
CA PHE A 137 4.36 1.78 0.79
C PHE A 137 3.93 0.90 1.97
N SER A 138 2.82 0.16 1.81
CA SER A 138 2.36 -0.81 2.80
C SER A 138 3.31 -1.99 2.88
N SER A 139 3.87 -2.22 4.05
CA SER A 139 4.91 -3.20 4.29
C SER A 139 4.57 -4.08 5.51
N ALA A 140 5.55 -4.77 6.04
CA ALA A 140 5.36 -5.70 7.15
C ALA A 140 6.63 -5.79 8.01
N THR A 141 6.53 -6.50 9.14
CA THR A 141 7.68 -6.87 9.99
C THR A 141 8.79 -7.56 9.20
N ALA A 142 8.42 -8.29 8.14
CA ALA A 142 9.34 -8.91 7.20
C ALA A 142 10.31 -7.93 6.50
N ALA A 143 10.11 -6.62 6.61
CA ALA A 143 11.05 -5.60 6.15
C ALA A 143 12.21 -5.31 7.12
N TYR A 144 12.19 -5.93 8.31
CA TYR A 144 13.18 -5.71 9.38
C TYR A 144 13.97 -6.96 9.74
N ARG A 145 13.44 -8.14 9.45
CA ARG A 145 14.11 -9.43 9.73
C ARG A 145 13.81 -10.43 8.62
N GLY A 146 14.80 -11.26 8.32
CA GLY A 146 14.62 -12.41 7.44
C GLY A 146 13.71 -13.46 8.08
N SER A 147 13.27 -14.39 7.28
CA SER A 147 12.44 -15.51 7.72
C SER A 147 12.93 -16.81 7.07
N ASN A 148 13.13 -17.85 7.87
CA ASN A 148 13.38 -19.18 7.36
C ASN A 148 12.10 -19.85 6.83
N THR A 149 10.92 -19.33 7.19
CA THR A 149 9.62 -19.87 6.79
C THR A 149 9.02 -19.12 5.60
N TYR A 150 9.25 -17.80 5.52
CA TYR A 150 8.72 -16.92 4.47
C TYR A 150 9.84 -16.08 3.84
N PRO A 151 10.90 -16.70 3.32
CA PRO A 151 12.08 -15.96 2.84
C PRO A 151 11.77 -15.03 1.66
N LEU A 152 10.94 -15.46 0.72
CA LEU A 152 10.53 -14.63 -0.42
C LEU A 152 9.83 -13.34 0.02
N TYR A 153 8.91 -13.46 0.99
CA TYR A 153 8.20 -12.30 1.53
C TYR A 153 9.16 -11.31 2.20
N ALA A 154 10.11 -11.82 2.99
CA ALA A 154 11.13 -10.98 3.62
C ALA A 154 11.99 -10.26 2.57
N ILE A 155 12.48 -10.96 1.55
CA ILE A 155 13.28 -10.38 0.47
C ILE A 155 12.53 -9.22 -0.21
N GLY A 156 11.25 -9.43 -0.56
CA GLY A 156 10.44 -8.41 -1.18
C GLY A 156 10.23 -7.18 -0.30
N LYS A 157 9.88 -7.39 0.97
CA LYS A 157 9.61 -6.29 1.91
C LYS A 157 10.88 -5.52 2.32
N PHE A 158 12.04 -6.16 2.42
CA PHE A 158 13.33 -5.46 2.57
C PHE A 158 13.63 -4.58 1.35
N GLY A 159 13.41 -5.09 0.14
CA GLY A 159 13.58 -4.33 -1.09
C GLY A 159 12.65 -3.12 -1.15
N LEU A 160 11.37 -3.28 -0.77
CA LEU A 160 10.38 -2.20 -0.71
C LEU A 160 10.79 -1.12 0.30
N ARG A 161 11.29 -1.50 1.47
CA ARG A 161 11.80 -0.56 2.48
C ARG A 161 12.99 0.23 1.96
N ALA A 162 13.96 -0.44 1.34
CA ALA A 162 15.13 0.21 0.75
C ALA A 162 14.73 1.21 -0.34
N LEU A 163 13.76 0.86 -1.19
CA LEU A 163 13.18 1.76 -2.19
C LEU A 163 12.57 2.99 -1.54
N SER A 164 11.68 2.80 -0.54
CA SER A 164 11.03 3.88 0.17
C SER A 164 12.02 4.87 0.79
N GLN A 165 13.03 4.36 1.50
CA GLN A 165 14.08 5.18 2.11
C GLN A 165 14.88 5.97 1.06
N SER A 166 15.21 5.35 -0.07
CA SER A 166 15.97 5.99 -1.15
C SER A 166 15.18 7.13 -1.78
N LEU A 167 13.89 6.90 -2.07
CA LEU A 167 13.00 7.92 -2.63
C LEU A 167 12.75 9.05 -1.63
N SER A 168 12.55 8.73 -0.34
CA SER A 168 12.37 9.73 0.70
C SER A 168 13.60 10.65 0.83
N LYS A 169 14.81 10.07 0.88
CA LYS A 169 16.07 10.85 0.91
C LYS A 169 16.25 11.74 -0.30
N ALA A 170 15.80 11.30 -1.48
CA ALA A 170 15.93 12.06 -2.71
C ALA A 170 14.92 13.22 -2.80
N TYR A 171 13.65 12.99 -2.41
CA TYR A 171 12.55 13.88 -2.78
C TYR A 171 11.81 14.54 -1.62
N ALA A 172 12.13 14.25 -0.36
CA ALA A 172 11.50 14.93 0.77
C ALA A 172 11.75 16.46 0.73
N LYS A 173 12.97 16.88 0.41
CA LYS A 173 13.30 18.30 0.24
C LYS A 173 12.58 18.99 -0.94
N GLU A 174 12.10 18.21 -1.90
CA GLU A 174 11.27 18.68 -3.01
C GLU A 174 9.78 18.79 -2.63
N GLY A 175 9.43 18.49 -1.38
CA GLY A 175 8.08 18.62 -0.85
C GLY A 175 7.19 17.39 -1.05
N VAL A 176 7.78 16.23 -1.34
CA VAL A 176 7.04 14.95 -1.46
C VAL A 176 7.24 14.10 -0.20
N HIS A 177 6.15 13.73 0.45
CA HIS A 177 6.16 12.91 1.65
C HIS A 177 6.12 11.43 1.28
N ILE A 178 7.19 10.69 1.55
CA ILE A 178 7.31 9.27 1.19
C ILE A 178 7.47 8.44 2.45
N ILE A 179 6.54 7.49 2.64
CA ILE A 179 6.35 6.79 3.89
C ILE A 179 6.39 5.27 3.68
N HIS A 180 7.22 4.59 4.44
CA HIS A 180 7.18 3.13 4.61
C HIS A 180 6.32 2.81 5.84
N VAL A 181 5.24 2.07 5.65
CA VAL A 181 4.34 1.67 6.73
C VAL A 181 4.59 0.21 7.07
N ARG A 182 5.18 -0.04 8.23
CA ARG A 182 5.34 -1.38 8.78
C ARG A 182 4.07 -1.81 9.50
N LEU A 183 3.36 -2.77 8.93
CA LEU A 183 2.24 -3.44 9.58
C LEU A 183 2.80 -4.66 10.33
N ASP A 184 2.95 -4.54 11.64
CA ASP A 184 3.42 -5.62 12.51
C ASP A 184 2.22 -6.30 13.16
N CYS A 185 1.36 -6.85 12.32
CA CYS A 185 0.08 -7.42 12.73
C CYS A 185 -0.55 -8.25 11.60
N ASP A 186 -1.46 -9.12 12.01
CA ASP A 186 -2.53 -9.58 11.13
C ASP A 186 -3.71 -8.60 11.18
N LEU A 187 -4.43 -8.48 10.08
CA LEU A 187 -5.57 -7.58 9.98
C LEU A 187 -6.88 -8.31 10.37
N ASP A 188 -7.76 -7.63 11.07
CA ASP A 188 -9.10 -8.14 11.38
C ASP A 188 -9.99 -8.13 10.14
N VAL A 189 -9.91 -9.20 9.37
CA VAL A 189 -10.66 -9.42 8.13
C VAL A 189 -11.32 -10.80 8.14
N PRO A 190 -12.42 -11.00 7.37
CA PRO A 190 -13.22 -12.23 7.46
C PRO A 190 -12.40 -13.52 7.35
N TYR A 191 -11.47 -13.60 6.41
CA TYR A 191 -10.67 -14.83 6.22
C TYR A 191 -9.71 -15.10 7.40
N MET A 192 -9.26 -14.09 8.13
CA MET A 192 -8.43 -14.27 9.33
C MET A 192 -9.27 -14.81 10.48
N LYS A 193 -10.49 -14.33 10.63
CA LYS A 193 -11.44 -14.88 11.61
C LYS A 193 -11.69 -16.36 11.38
N GLU A 194 -11.88 -16.76 10.14
CA GLU A 194 -12.02 -18.17 9.77
C GLU A 194 -10.74 -18.97 10.06
N SER A 195 -9.57 -18.41 9.75
CA SER A 195 -8.26 -19.03 9.95
C SER A 195 -7.92 -19.28 11.41
N TYR A 196 -8.25 -18.34 12.30
CA TYR A 196 -8.04 -18.48 13.75
C TYR A 196 -9.09 -19.35 14.43
N GLY A 197 -10.30 -19.46 13.86
CA GLY A 197 -11.38 -20.27 14.43
C GLY A 197 -11.67 -19.91 15.89
N THR A 198 -11.53 -20.89 16.81
CA THR A 198 -11.76 -20.69 18.24
C THR A 198 -10.70 -19.82 18.95
N GLU A 199 -9.53 -19.63 18.32
CA GLU A 199 -8.45 -18.78 18.85
C GLU A 199 -8.58 -17.32 18.40
N TYR A 200 -9.60 -17.01 17.61
CA TYR A 200 -9.85 -15.64 17.17
C TYR A 200 -10.10 -14.71 18.36
N ASN A 201 -9.25 -13.69 18.45
CA ASN A 201 -9.41 -12.58 19.38
C ASN A 201 -9.15 -11.26 18.63
N PRO A 202 -10.15 -10.40 18.46
CA PRO A 202 -10.00 -9.14 17.71
C PRO A 202 -8.97 -8.20 18.34
N ASP A 203 -8.71 -8.27 19.65
CA ASP A 203 -7.71 -7.45 20.31
C ASP A 203 -6.27 -7.76 19.85
N ASN A 204 -6.04 -8.95 19.29
CA ASN A 204 -4.74 -9.35 18.74
C ASN A 204 -4.58 -9.01 17.25
N LEU A 205 -5.58 -8.38 16.65
CA LEU A 205 -5.62 -8.05 15.23
C LEU A 205 -5.75 -6.54 15.05
N ALA A 206 -5.17 -6.01 13.97
CA ALA A 206 -5.34 -4.60 13.65
C ALA A 206 -6.63 -4.39 12.83
N ASN A 207 -7.49 -3.49 13.30
CA ASN A 207 -8.66 -3.08 12.55
C ASN A 207 -8.23 -2.28 11.30
N PRO A 208 -8.64 -2.68 10.08
CA PRO A 208 -8.27 -1.97 8.87
C PRO A 208 -8.66 -0.49 8.84
N ASP A 209 -9.79 -0.10 9.45
CA ASP A 209 -10.23 1.31 9.51
C ASP A 209 -9.31 2.14 10.43
N ASP A 210 -8.83 1.58 11.55
CA ASP A 210 -7.90 2.25 12.45
C ASP A 210 -6.50 2.38 11.81
N VAL A 211 -6.08 1.37 11.05
CA VAL A 211 -4.87 1.44 10.24
C VAL A 211 -5.00 2.56 9.19
N ALA A 212 -6.13 2.64 8.48
CA ALA A 212 -6.38 3.68 7.48
C ALA A 212 -6.42 5.08 8.10
N GLU A 213 -6.93 5.23 9.34
CA GLU A 213 -6.84 6.47 10.11
C GLU A 213 -5.38 6.90 10.30
N SER A 214 -4.50 5.97 10.65
CA SER A 214 -3.07 6.24 10.84
C SER A 214 -2.39 6.72 9.56
N TYR A 215 -2.77 6.18 8.38
CA TYR A 215 -2.31 6.69 7.08
C TYR A 215 -2.78 8.12 6.85
N TRP A 216 -4.04 8.42 7.14
CA TRP A 216 -4.59 9.75 7.02
C TRP A 216 -3.88 10.77 7.92
N LEU A 217 -3.70 10.46 9.20
CA LEU A 217 -2.98 11.32 10.14
C LEU A 217 -1.52 11.55 9.73
N THR A 218 -0.88 10.53 9.15
CA THR A 218 0.49 10.66 8.62
C THR A 218 0.52 11.55 7.38
N HIS A 219 -0.48 11.44 6.49
CA HIS A 219 -0.61 12.33 5.33
C HIS A 219 -0.70 13.81 5.75
N LEU A 220 -1.37 14.10 6.85
CA LEU A 220 -1.56 15.47 7.38
C LEU A 220 -0.36 16.03 8.14
N GLN A 221 0.70 15.26 8.37
CA GLN A 221 1.85 15.75 9.13
C GLN A 221 2.45 17.02 8.49
N PRO A 222 2.80 18.02 9.33
CA PRO A 222 3.46 19.21 8.84
C PRO A 222 4.86 18.88 8.29
N LYS A 223 5.29 19.59 7.27
CA LYS A 223 6.59 19.38 6.60
C LYS A 223 7.80 19.42 7.54
N SER A 224 7.69 20.14 8.66
CA SER A 224 8.74 20.23 9.68
C SER A 224 8.89 18.99 10.56
N ALA A 225 7.94 18.03 10.48
CA ALA A 225 7.89 16.86 11.34
C ALA A 225 7.32 15.64 10.60
N TRP A 226 7.86 15.33 9.44
CA TRP A 226 7.46 14.17 8.65
C TRP A 226 8.07 12.88 9.18
N SER A 227 7.24 11.85 9.33
CA SER A 227 7.68 10.47 9.52
C SER A 227 7.89 9.81 8.16
N ASN A 228 9.06 9.25 7.90
CA ASN A 228 9.30 8.44 6.70
C ASN A 228 9.21 6.92 6.95
N GLU A 229 9.15 6.52 8.21
CA GLU A 229 8.78 5.15 8.61
C GLU A 229 7.81 5.23 9.79
N ILE A 230 6.73 4.49 9.72
CA ILE A 230 5.78 4.29 10.83
C ILE A 230 5.56 2.79 11.05
N GLU A 231 5.26 2.44 12.28
CA GLU A 231 4.97 1.08 12.69
C GLU A 231 3.61 1.03 13.37
N LEU A 232 2.76 0.12 12.90
CA LEU A 232 1.41 -0.07 13.41
C LEU A 232 1.25 -1.52 13.88
N ARG A 233 0.74 -1.70 15.10
CA ARG A 233 0.49 -3.01 15.70
C ARG A 233 -0.66 -2.94 16.72
N PRO A 234 -1.36 -4.03 16.99
CA PRO A 234 -2.24 -4.12 18.15
C PRO A 234 -1.45 -3.90 19.44
N TYR A 235 -2.08 -3.35 20.46
CA TYR A 235 -1.45 -3.13 21.76
C TYR A 235 -1.04 -4.43 22.48
N THR A 236 -1.62 -5.54 22.06
CA THR A 236 -1.35 -6.89 22.59
C THR A 236 -0.19 -7.59 21.89
N GLU A 237 0.36 -7.02 20.79
CA GLU A 237 1.41 -7.67 20.01
C GLU A 237 2.68 -7.88 20.84
N ASN A 238 3.21 -9.10 20.80
CA ASN A 238 4.47 -9.42 21.43
C ASN A 238 5.63 -8.87 20.59
N TRP A 239 6.47 -8.04 21.22
CA TRP A 239 7.63 -7.46 20.53
C TRP A 239 8.62 -8.55 20.14
N THR A 240 8.80 -8.74 18.83
CA THR A 240 9.75 -9.70 18.28
C THR A 240 10.75 -8.96 17.41
N TYR A 241 11.87 -8.57 18.00
CA TYR A 241 13.01 -8.01 17.28
C TYR A 241 14.01 -9.08 16.89
#